data_1002f86f2addc099e4e84c99262f7019
#
_entry.id   1002f86f2addc099e4e84c99262f7019
#
_cell.length_a   1.000
_cell.length_b   1.000
_cell.length_c   1.000
_cell.angle_alpha   90.00
_cell.angle_beta   90.00
_cell.angle_gamma   90.00
#
_symmetry.space_group_name_H-M   'P 1'
#
loop_
_entity.id
_entity.type
_entity.pdbx_description
1 polymer ?
#
loop_
_entity_poly.entity_id
_entity_poly.type
_entity_poly.pdbx_seq_one_letter_code
_entity_poly.pdbx_strand_id
1 'polypeptide(L)'
;MISALGIDRCALLGASQGWSVAIEYAARHPDKVSHLALYGACSYGWAYQSEAHRQEWERLLGLTKDGWGQEHPDYXRAFIXKFKPEATADQKFCLMRLQEASTSPENAEKIQAEWGKVDLRQRLXQIAVPTLVFHARGDXAVLFEEGCRIAGLIPGAGFVLLEGKNHLLTHDEPAWQSLVSEIRQFLTSDSGNNPAHEDIAAAVELERPDLRQATAPDGTVTILFSDIEDSTGMTERLGDRRMQEVLRLHNDIVREHLAASGGFEVKSMGDGFMLAFSSAXRALQCAVXXQTALAAYNEEQDNEQLRVRMGIHTGEALSESDDFYGKXVILAAXVAGQAQGGQILVSSLFKALTDSAGDIVFGEEQEVELKGLTGLNSVYPVEXR
;
A
#
# COMPACT_ATOMS: atom_id res chain seq x y z
N MET A 1 3.41 8.64 -29.57
CA MET A 1 2.75 7.33 -29.78
C MET A 1 1.28 7.37 -29.34
N ILE A 2 0.93 7.65 -28.09
CA ILE A 2 -0.46 7.70 -27.56
C ILE A 2 -1.32 8.62 -28.43
N SER A 3 -0.89 9.87 -28.62
CA SER A 3 -1.63 10.84 -29.46
C SER A 3 -1.75 10.41 -30.93
N ALA A 4 -0.73 9.71 -31.45
CA ALA A 4 -0.76 9.22 -32.84
C ALA A 4 -1.77 8.07 -33.04
N LEU A 5 -2.18 7.42 -31.94
CA LEU A 5 -3.20 6.36 -31.97
C LEU A 5 -4.61 6.92 -31.71
N GLY A 6 -4.75 8.23 -31.55
CA GLY A 6 -6.03 8.86 -31.26
C GLY A 6 -6.56 8.56 -29.84
N ILE A 7 -5.68 8.18 -28.94
CA ILE A 7 -6.03 7.88 -27.54
C ILE A 7 -5.93 9.18 -26.74
N ASP A 8 -7.07 9.64 -26.23
CA ASP A 8 -7.12 10.88 -25.43
C ASP A 8 -6.60 10.65 -24.01
N ARG A 9 -6.98 9.54 -23.39
CA ARG A 9 -6.60 9.21 -22.01
C ARG A 9 -6.47 7.70 -21.83
N CYS A 10 -5.47 7.25 -21.08
CA CYS A 10 -5.23 5.82 -20.86
C CYS A 10 -4.59 5.56 -19.49
N ALA A 11 -4.74 4.34 -19.01
CA ALA A 11 -3.95 3.85 -17.88
C ALA A 11 -2.56 3.46 -18.36
N LEU A 12 -1.54 3.69 -17.52
CA LEU A 12 -0.15 3.31 -17.81
C LEU A 12 0.34 2.26 -16.83
N LEU A 13 1.00 1.23 -17.35
CA LEU A 13 1.77 0.30 -16.54
C LEU A 13 3.26 0.50 -16.83
N GLY A 14 4.01 0.96 -15.84
CA GLY A 14 5.47 1.07 -15.90
C GLY A 14 6.12 -0.10 -15.18
N ALA A 15 6.54 -1.13 -15.93
CA ALA A 15 7.17 -2.32 -15.36
C ALA A 15 8.69 -2.26 -15.57
N SER A 16 9.47 -2.59 -14.54
CA SER A 16 10.92 -2.59 -14.59
C SER A 16 11.42 -1.25 -15.16
N GLN A 17 12.36 -1.24 -16.10
CA GLN A 17 12.89 0.02 -16.69
C GLN A 17 11.81 0.94 -17.29
N GLY A 18 10.62 0.42 -17.57
CA GLY A 18 9.48 1.22 -18.05
C GLY A 18 8.96 2.21 -17.02
N TRP A 19 9.29 2.03 -15.74
CA TRP A 19 8.88 2.94 -14.67
C TRP A 19 9.28 4.40 -14.96
N SER A 20 10.49 4.60 -15.47
CA SER A 20 11.03 5.95 -15.68
C SER A 20 10.24 6.72 -16.74
N VAL A 21 9.84 6.04 -17.81
CA VAL A 21 9.03 6.63 -18.88
C VAL A 21 7.60 6.90 -18.40
N ALA A 22 7.01 5.94 -17.65
CA ALA A 22 5.65 6.05 -17.15
C ALA A 22 5.51 7.22 -16.15
N ILE A 23 6.47 7.34 -15.21
CA ILE A 23 6.50 8.42 -14.21
C ILE A 23 6.65 9.78 -14.92
N GLU A 24 7.66 9.92 -15.81
CA GLU A 24 7.91 11.18 -16.50
C GLU A 24 6.69 11.59 -17.37
N TYR A 25 6.05 10.62 -18.02
CA TYR A 25 4.86 10.88 -18.85
C TYR A 25 3.66 11.30 -17.97
N ALA A 26 3.40 10.60 -16.88
CA ALA A 26 2.29 10.92 -15.98
C ALA A 26 2.47 12.30 -15.32
N ALA A 27 3.70 12.64 -14.91
CA ALA A 27 4.01 13.95 -14.33
C ALA A 27 3.81 15.09 -15.33
N ARG A 28 4.16 14.87 -16.60
CA ARG A 28 4.04 15.91 -17.65
C ARG A 28 2.64 16.01 -18.24
N HIS A 29 1.87 14.92 -18.22
CA HIS A 29 0.58 14.84 -18.92
C HIS A 29 -0.49 14.19 -18.02
N PRO A 30 -0.77 14.77 -16.83
CA PRO A 30 -1.76 14.19 -15.92
C PRO A 30 -3.17 14.11 -16.52
N ASP A 31 -3.51 15.01 -17.42
CA ASP A 31 -4.77 15.01 -18.16
C ASP A 31 -4.92 13.80 -19.09
N LYS A 32 -3.80 13.19 -19.50
CA LYS A 32 -3.80 12.05 -20.45
C LYS A 32 -3.63 10.68 -19.78
N VAL A 33 -3.43 10.66 -18.46
CA VAL A 33 -3.23 9.42 -17.71
C VAL A 33 -4.41 9.27 -16.74
N SER A 34 -5.14 8.17 -16.83
CA SER A 34 -6.24 7.89 -15.90
C SER A 34 -5.73 7.23 -14.62
N HIS A 35 -4.79 6.30 -14.74
CA HIS A 35 -4.22 5.54 -13.65
C HIS A 35 -2.76 5.22 -13.97
N LEU A 36 -1.91 5.17 -12.94
CA LEU A 36 -0.50 4.78 -13.06
C LEU A 36 -0.23 3.55 -12.19
N ALA A 37 0.10 2.44 -12.81
CA ALA A 37 0.54 1.23 -12.12
C ALA A 37 2.06 1.11 -12.31
N LEU A 38 2.80 0.88 -11.23
CA LEU A 38 4.27 0.75 -11.26
C LEU A 38 4.67 -0.61 -10.66
N TYR A 39 5.41 -1.42 -11.39
CA TYR A 39 5.90 -2.71 -10.92
C TYR A 39 7.42 -2.78 -11.00
N GLY A 40 8.07 -3.17 -9.90
CA GLY A 40 9.52 -3.31 -9.84
C GLY A 40 10.23 -2.00 -10.20
N ALA A 41 9.67 -0.88 -9.71
CA ALA A 41 10.12 0.47 -10.01
C ALA A 41 11.07 0.99 -8.93
N CYS A 42 11.93 1.95 -9.30
CA CYS A 42 12.80 2.65 -8.35
C CYS A 42 12.71 4.16 -8.56
N SER A 43 13.05 4.90 -7.52
CA SER A 43 13.03 6.38 -7.56
C SER A 43 14.26 6.95 -8.28
N TYR A 44 15.33 6.18 -8.30
CA TYR A 44 16.58 6.50 -9.00
C TYR A 44 17.30 5.21 -9.41
N GLY A 45 18.09 5.29 -10.46
CA GLY A 45 18.80 4.16 -11.04
C GLY A 45 19.94 3.64 -10.16
N TRP A 46 20.46 2.48 -10.53
CA TRP A 46 21.45 1.74 -9.73
C TRP A 46 22.75 2.53 -9.46
N ALA A 47 23.10 3.52 -10.29
CA ALA A 47 24.31 4.33 -10.09
C ALA A 47 24.25 5.18 -8.79
N TYR A 48 23.05 5.43 -8.27
CA TYR A 48 22.84 6.21 -7.04
C TYR A 48 22.56 5.32 -5.81
N GLN A 49 22.53 3.99 -6.00
CA GLN A 49 22.27 3.02 -4.94
C GLN A 49 23.51 2.83 -4.04
N SER A 50 23.41 1.94 -3.06
CA SER A 50 24.52 1.60 -2.19
C SER A 50 25.73 1.10 -3.00
N GLU A 51 26.93 1.27 -2.45
CA GLU A 51 28.19 0.82 -3.07
C GLU A 51 28.12 -0.66 -3.50
N ALA A 52 27.59 -1.52 -2.62
CA ALA A 52 27.50 -2.96 -2.90
C ALA A 52 26.56 -3.23 -4.09
N HIS A 53 25.38 -2.58 -4.10
CA HIS A 53 24.40 -2.76 -5.18
C HIS A 53 24.91 -2.21 -6.51
N ARG A 54 25.60 -1.06 -6.48
CA ARG A 54 26.23 -0.46 -7.65
C ARG A 54 27.27 -1.38 -8.26
N GLN A 55 28.16 -1.96 -7.43
CA GLN A 55 29.19 -2.90 -7.90
C GLN A 55 28.59 -4.15 -8.56
N GLU A 56 27.47 -4.66 -8.03
CA GLU A 56 26.77 -5.79 -8.65
C GLU A 56 26.25 -5.43 -10.05
N TRP A 57 25.67 -4.24 -10.20
CA TRP A 57 25.18 -3.76 -11.49
C TRP A 57 26.33 -3.51 -12.47
N GLU A 58 27.43 -2.89 -12.02
CA GLU A 58 28.63 -2.67 -12.85
C GLU A 58 29.21 -3.99 -13.37
N ARG A 59 29.23 -5.02 -12.50
CA ARG A 59 29.68 -6.36 -12.90
C ARG A 59 28.76 -6.96 -13.96
N LEU A 60 27.44 -6.88 -13.76
CA LEU A 60 26.47 -7.39 -14.74
C LEU A 60 26.59 -6.63 -16.07
N LEU A 61 26.69 -5.31 -16.01
CA LEU A 61 26.85 -4.46 -17.19
C LEU A 61 28.11 -4.85 -17.98
N GLY A 62 29.24 -5.11 -17.30
CA GLY A 62 30.47 -5.56 -17.92
C GLY A 62 30.34 -6.91 -18.65
N LEU A 63 29.40 -7.74 -18.24
CA LEU A 63 29.14 -9.04 -18.87
C LEU A 63 28.08 -8.94 -19.99
N THR A 64 27.31 -7.85 -20.04
CA THR A 64 26.13 -7.75 -20.93
C THR A 64 26.52 -7.81 -22.40
N LYS A 65 27.60 -7.12 -22.78
CA LYS A 65 28.04 -7.03 -24.17
C LYS A 65 28.37 -8.39 -24.79
N ASP A 66 28.99 -9.27 -23.99
CA ASP A 66 29.39 -10.61 -24.46
C ASP A 66 28.33 -11.69 -24.17
N GLY A 67 27.40 -11.41 -23.25
CA GLY A 67 26.45 -12.37 -22.73
C GLY A 67 25.01 -12.24 -23.18
N TRP A 68 24.58 -11.06 -23.65
CA TRP A 68 23.19 -10.79 -23.98
C TRP A 68 22.72 -11.66 -25.16
N GLY A 69 21.77 -12.55 -24.88
CA GLY A 69 21.25 -13.48 -25.89
C GLY A 69 22.23 -14.56 -26.32
N GLN A 70 23.35 -14.74 -25.59
CA GLN A 70 24.38 -15.72 -25.89
C GLN A 70 24.53 -16.77 -24.79
N GLU A 71 25.10 -17.93 -25.13
CA GLU A 71 25.44 -18.95 -24.16
C GLU A 71 26.70 -18.57 -23.38
N HIS A 72 26.56 -17.63 -22.46
CA HIS A 72 27.65 -17.14 -21.62
C HIS A 72 27.34 -17.48 -20.15
N PRO A 73 28.00 -18.53 -19.58
CA PRO A 73 27.62 -19.06 -18.26
C PRO A 73 27.63 -18.02 -17.13
N ASP A 74 28.61 -17.12 -17.11
CA ASP A 74 28.74 -16.12 -16.06
C ASP A 74 27.63 -15.05 -16.16
N TYR A 75 27.33 -14.68 -17.37
CA TYR A 75 26.21 -13.75 -17.61
C TYR A 75 24.86 -14.38 -17.23
N UNK A 76 24.59 -15.30 -17.54
CA UNK A 76 23.51 -15.95 -17.30
C UNK A 76 23.23 -16.11 -15.95
N ARG A 77 24.25 -16.63 -15.24
CA ARG A 77 24.18 -16.76 -13.77
C ARG A 77 23.89 -15.43 -13.11
N ALA A 78 24.64 -14.38 -13.44
CA ALA A 78 24.47 -13.05 -12.87
C ALA A 78 23.10 -12.47 -13.20
N PHE A 79 22.62 -12.61 -14.43
CA PHE A 79 21.32 -12.10 -14.87
C PHE A 79 20.18 -12.84 -14.14
N ILE A 80 20.22 -14.16 -14.13
CA ILE A 80 19.18 -14.99 -13.49
C ILE A 80 19.10 -14.69 -11.98
N UNK A 81 20.12 -14.55 -11.45
CA UNK A 81 20.19 -14.30 -10.18
C UNK A 81 19.63 -13.17 -9.73
N LYS A 82 19.68 -12.20 -10.55
CA LYS A 82 19.17 -10.86 -10.29
C LYS A 82 17.69 -10.69 -10.67
N PHE A 83 17.30 -11.20 -11.81
CA PHE A 83 15.98 -10.92 -12.36
C PHE A 83 14.95 -12.04 -12.15
N LYS A 84 15.39 -13.30 -12.10
CA LYS A 84 14.48 -14.41 -11.94
C LYS A 84 15.17 -15.59 -11.23
N PRO A 85 15.51 -15.42 -9.95
CA PRO A 85 16.27 -16.45 -9.21
C PRO A 85 15.56 -17.80 -9.12
N GLU A 86 14.25 -17.83 -9.23
CA GLU A 86 13.44 -19.06 -9.16
C GLU A 86 13.11 -19.64 -10.54
N ALA A 87 13.81 -19.20 -11.59
CA ALA A 87 13.55 -19.65 -12.97
C ALA A 87 13.86 -21.13 -13.15
N THR A 88 12.93 -21.85 -13.80
CA THR A 88 13.15 -23.23 -14.28
C THR A 88 14.15 -23.20 -15.45
N ALA A 89 14.64 -24.38 -15.84
CA ALA A 89 15.55 -24.50 -16.99
C ALA A 89 14.91 -23.96 -18.28
N ASP A 90 13.62 -24.27 -18.50
CA ASP A 90 12.88 -23.80 -19.68
C ASP A 90 12.72 -22.26 -19.66
N GLN A 91 12.41 -21.69 -18.50
CA GLN A 91 12.29 -20.24 -18.34
C GLN A 91 13.62 -19.53 -18.62
N LYS A 92 14.75 -20.10 -18.14
CA LYS A 92 16.10 -19.55 -18.44
C LYS A 92 16.38 -19.57 -19.94
N PHE A 93 16.06 -20.67 -20.61
CA PHE A 93 16.21 -20.78 -22.05
C PHE A 93 15.34 -19.74 -22.79
N CYS A 94 14.06 -19.62 -22.40
CA CYS A 94 13.14 -18.64 -22.99
C CYS A 94 13.62 -17.20 -22.79
N LEU A 95 14.15 -16.85 -21.60
CA LEU A 95 14.69 -15.51 -21.32
C LEU A 95 15.90 -15.20 -22.23
N MET A 96 16.78 -16.16 -22.42
CA MET A 96 17.93 -16.01 -23.31
C MET A 96 17.48 -15.76 -24.76
N ARG A 97 16.51 -16.54 -25.25
CA ARG A 97 15.93 -16.37 -26.60
C ARG A 97 15.23 -15.02 -26.74
N LEU A 98 14.54 -14.57 -25.70
CA LEU A 98 13.89 -13.27 -25.67
C LEU A 98 14.91 -12.14 -25.76
N GLN A 99 16.01 -12.25 -25.03
CA GLN A 99 17.12 -11.27 -25.11
C GLN A 99 17.67 -11.18 -26.54
N GLU A 100 17.96 -12.33 -27.15
CA GLU A 100 18.46 -12.40 -28.53
C GLU A 100 17.51 -11.70 -29.52
N ALA A 101 16.21 -11.92 -29.35
CA ALA A 101 15.18 -11.37 -30.24
C ALA A 101 14.87 -9.89 -29.98
N SER A 102 15.21 -9.36 -28.80
CA SER A 102 14.77 -8.03 -28.38
C SER A 102 15.66 -6.89 -28.86
N THR A 103 16.99 -7.04 -28.75
CA THR A 103 17.94 -6.01 -29.13
C THR A 103 19.36 -6.58 -29.20
N SER A 104 20.28 -5.82 -29.80
CA SER A 104 21.68 -6.22 -29.82
C SER A 104 22.36 -6.06 -28.46
N PRO A 105 23.42 -6.84 -28.19
CA PRO A 105 24.18 -6.71 -26.93
C PRO A 105 24.66 -5.28 -26.64
N GLU A 106 25.12 -4.56 -27.67
CA GLU A 106 25.61 -3.17 -27.54
C GLU A 106 24.46 -2.22 -27.11
N ASN A 107 23.27 -2.42 -27.66
CA ASN A 107 22.09 -1.64 -27.27
C ASN A 107 21.65 -1.99 -25.84
N ALA A 108 21.66 -3.27 -25.49
CA ALA A 108 21.33 -3.73 -24.13
C ALA A 108 22.26 -3.09 -23.09
N GLU A 109 23.56 -3.09 -23.37
CA GLU A 109 24.58 -2.44 -22.51
C GLU A 109 24.27 -0.95 -22.33
N LYS A 110 24.03 -0.23 -23.44
CA LYS A 110 23.73 1.21 -23.42
C LYS A 110 22.45 1.51 -22.64
N ILE A 111 21.39 0.73 -22.87
CA ILE A 111 20.10 0.91 -22.17
C ILE A 111 20.29 0.73 -20.66
N GLN A 112 20.98 -0.34 -20.24
CA GLN A 112 21.26 -0.62 -18.82
C GLN A 112 22.11 0.49 -18.17
N ALA A 113 23.12 0.99 -18.91
CA ALA A 113 23.99 2.07 -18.43
C ALA A 113 23.22 3.39 -18.25
N GLU A 114 22.37 3.75 -19.22
CA GLU A 114 21.56 4.98 -19.15
C GLU A 114 20.46 4.88 -18.08
N TRP A 115 19.82 3.71 -17.95
CA TRP A 115 18.84 3.47 -16.88
C TRP A 115 19.45 3.69 -15.49
N GLY A 116 20.70 3.29 -15.30
CA GLY A 116 21.40 3.49 -14.02
C GLY A 116 21.54 4.96 -13.61
N LYS A 117 21.50 5.89 -14.55
CA LYS A 117 21.70 7.34 -14.31
C LYS A 117 20.39 8.10 -14.09
N VAL A 118 19.24 7.46 -14.25
CA VAL A 118 17.93 8.12 -14.10
C VAL A 118 17.70 8.51 -12.65
N ASP A 119 17.18 9.71 -12.40
CA ASP A 119 16.77 10.20 -11.07
C ASP A 119 15.46 10.96 -11.22
N LEU A 120 14.39 10.38 -10.69
CA LEU A 120 13.04 10.96 -10.78
C LEU A 120 12.45 11.33 -9.42
N ARG A 121 13.28 11.41 -8.38
CA ARG A 121 12.80 11.74 -7.01
C ARG A 121 11.98 13.03 -6.98
N GLN A 122 12.39 14.04 -7.74
CA GLN A 122 11.66 15.31 -7.83
C GLN A 122 10.38 15.21 -8.66
N ARG A 123 10.27 14.23 -9.54
CA ARG A 123 9.07 14.00 -10.37
C ARG A 123 7.97 13.27 -9.60
N LEU A 124 8.36 12.41 -8.71
CA LEU A 124 7.39 11.64 -7.90
C LEU A 124 6.41 12.51 -7.13
N UNK A 125 6.86 13.51 -6.69
CA UNK A 125 6.22 14.36 -6.08
C UNK A 125 5.27 15.06 -6.77
N GLN A 126 5.33 15.13 -8.10
CA GLN A 126 4.48 15.87 -9.05
C GLN A 126 3.38 15.00 -9.65
N ILE A 127 3.33 13.74 -9.33
CA ILE A 127 2.33 12.80 -9.83
C ILE A 127 0.98 13.15 -9.16
N ALA A 128 -0.02 13.47 -9.99
CA ALA A 128 -1.35 13.87 -9.54
C ALA A 128 -2.45 12.88 -9.98
N VAL A 129 -2.04 11.73 -10.53
CA VAL A 129 -2.98 10.71 -11.00
C VAL A 129 -3.03 9.53 -10.03
N PRO A 130 -4.17 8.87 -9.88
CA PRO A 130 -4.26 7.66 -9.04
C PRO A 130 -3.12 6.70 -9.38
N THR A 131 -2.36 6.31 -8.35
CA THR A 131 -1.14 5.51 -8.54
C THR A 131 -1.14 4.28 -7.64
N LEU A 132 -0.76 3.13 -8.19
CA LEU A 132 -0.61 1.89 -7.45
C LEU A 132 0.78 1.31 -7.72
N VAL A 133 1.54 1.07 -6.66
CA VAL A 133 2.91 0.56 -6.72
C VAL A 133 2.93 -0.90 -6.29
N PHE A 134 3.52 -1.74 -7.11
CA PHE A 134 3.68 -3.19 -6.86
C PHE A 134 5.16 -3.51 -6.71
N HIS A 135 5.50 -4.32 -5.71
CA HIS A 135 6.90 -4.73 -5.54
C HIS A 135 7.00 -6.13 -4.95
N ALA A 136 7.87 -6.97 -5.51
CA ALA A 136 8.15 -8.29 -4.97
C ALA A 136 9.09 -8.18 -3.75
N ARG A 137 8.74 -8.86 -2.67
CA ARG A 137 9.47 -8.76 -1.39
C ARG A 137 10.95 -9.08 -1.53
N GLY A 138 11.29 -10.09 -2.32
CA GLY A 138 12.66 -10.59 -2.47
C GLY A 138 13.37 -10.16 -3.76
N ASP A 139 12.86 -9.10 -4.41
CA ASP A 139 13.43 -8.60 -5.67
C ASP A 139 14.91 -8.21 -5.51
N UNK A 140 15.78 -8.78 -6.34
CA UNK A 140 17.03 -8.64 -6.36
C UNK A 140 17.50 -7.67 -7.21
N ALA A 141 16.64 -7.32 -8.36
CA ALA A 141 17.01 -6.35 -9.39
C ALA A 141 16.76 -4.92 -8.92
N VAL A 142 15.58 -4.68 -8.34
CA VAL A 142 15.22 -3.42 -7.69
C VAL A 142 14.86 -3.76 -6.24
N LEU A 143 15.58 -3.19 -5.31
CA LEU A 143 15.39 -3.51 -3.89
C LEU A 143 13.98 -3.10 -3.42
N PHE A 144 13.39 -3.90 -2.56
CA PHE A 144 12.04 -3.70 -2.00
C PHE A 144 11.84 -2.29 -1.44
N GLU A 145 12.87 -1.76 -0.77
CA GLU A 145 12.85 -0.41 -0.18
C GLU A 145 12.61 0.70 -1.22
N GLU A 146 12.95 0.46 -2.48
CA GLU A 146 12.68 1.43 -3.55
C GLU A 146 11.18 1.50 -3.88
N GLY A 147 10.49 0.36 -3.89
CA GLY A 147 9.03 0.35 -4.05
C GLY A 147 8.33 1.12 -2.92
N CYS A 148 8.75 0.86 -1.67
CA CYS A 148 8.24 1.58 -0.50
C CYS A 148 8.53 3.09 -0.61
N ARG A 149 9.72 3.45 -1.08
CA ARG A 149 10.13 4.85 -1.27
C ARG A 149 9.26 5.56 -2.31
N ILE A 150 8.99 4.91 -3.44
CA ILE A 150 8.13 5.48 -4.51
C ILE A 150 6.73 5.72 -3.95
N ALA A 151 6.15 4.71 -3.29
CA ALA A 151 4.80 4.84 -2.71
C ALA A 151 4.73 5.96 -1.68
N GLY A 152 5.82 6.16 -0.91
CA GLY A 152 5.90 7.24 0.07
C GLY A 152 6.13 8.63 -0.52
N LEU A 153 6.65 8.72 -1.77
CA LEU A 153 6.93 10.00 -2.43
C LEU A 153 5.79 10.46 -3.34
N ILE A 154 4.98 9.55 -3.87
CA ILE A 154 3.84 9.89 -4.74
C ILE A 154 2.61 10.16 -3.85
N PRO A 155 2.02 11.36 -3.92
CA PRO A 155 0.83 11.67 -3.11
C PRO A 155 -0.32 10.68 -3.38
N GLY A 156 -0.83 10.07 -2.34
CA GLY A 156 -1.97 9.16 -2.41
C GLY A 156 -1.73 7.82 -3.11
N ALA A 157 -0.47 7.43 -3.32
CA ALA A 157 -0.18 6.15 -3.97
C ALA A 157 -0.48 4.97 -3.04
N GLY A 158 -1.19 3.98 -3.56
CA GLY A 158 -1.33 2.68 -2.89
C GLY A 158 -0.08 1.82 -3.09
N PHE A 159 0.11 0.83 -2.22
CA PHE A 159 1.23 -0.11 -2.32
C PHE A 159 0.73 -1.54 -2.19
N VAL A 160 1.13 -2.39 -3.12
CA VAL A 160 0.79 -3.82 -3.12
C VAL A 160 2.08 -4.63 -3.04
N LEU A 161 2.23 -5.34 -1.94
CA LEU A 161 3.32 -6.29 -1.75
C LEU A 161 3.02 -7.56 -2.53
N LEU A 162 3.99 -8.00 -3.33
CA LEU A 162 3.93 -9.30 -4.03
C LEU A 162 4.93 -10.26 -3.38
N GLU A 163 4.45 -11.42 -2.98
CA GLU A 163 5.32 -12.45 -2.42
C GLU A 163 6.11 -13.15 -3.53
N GLY A 164 7.41 -13.30 -3.31
CA GLY A 164 8.32 -13.92 -4.26
C GLY A 164 9.63 -13.16 -4.36
N LYS A 165 10.50 -13.69 -5.21
CA LYS A 165 11.85 -13.13 -5.42
C LYS A 165 12.09 -12.72 -6.87
N ASN A 166 11.15 -13.04 -7.75
CA ASN A 166 11.32 -12.82 -9.18
C ASN A 166 10.94 -11.37 -9.55
N HIS A 167 11.89 -10.65 -10.14
CA HIS A 167 11.62 -9.35 -10.75
C HIS A 167 10.82 -9.52 -12.06
N LEU A 168 11.14 -10.57 -12.83
CA LEU A 168 10.41 -10.90 -14.06
C LEU A 168 9.38 -11.99 -13.74
N LEU A 169 8.14 -11.56 -13.58
CA LEU A 169 7.02 -12.46 -13.28
C LEU A 169 6.55 -13.21 -14.53
N THR A 170 6.14 -14.45 -14.33
CA THR A 170 5.51 -15.26 -15.38
C THR A 170 4.11 -15.69 -14.92
N HIS A 171 3.24 -15.99 -15.87
CA HIS A 171 1.81 -16.23 -15.66
C HIS A 171 1.49 -17.38 -14.69
N ASP A 172 2.44 -18.28 -14.48
CA ASP A 172 2.31 -19.44 -13.60
C ASP A 172 2.62 -19.12 -12.13
N GLU A 173 3.07 -17.89 -11.83
CA GLU A 173 3.41 -17.46 -10.48
C GLU A 173 2.20 -16.86 -9.75
N PRO A 174 2.01 -17.15 -8.44
CA PRO A 174 0.95 -16.48 -7.65
C PRO A 174 1.07 -14.96 -7.69
N ALA A 175 2.29 -14.42 -7.64
CA ALA A 175 2.55 -12.98 -7.71
C ALA A 175 2.00 -12.35 -9.01
N TRP A 176 2.04 -13.07 -10.13
CA TRP A 176 1.44 -12.61 -11.40
C TRP A 176 -0.08 -12.52 -11.29
N GLN A 177 -0.72 -13.54 -10.69
CA GLN A 177 -2.17 -13.55 -10.51
C GLN A 177 -2.62 -12.38 -9.62
N SER A 178 -1.89 -12.13 -8.52
CA SER A 178 -2.13 -10.99 -7.63
C SER A 178 -1.97 -9.68 -8.37
N LEU A 179 -0.88 -9.49 -9.10
CA LEU A 179 -0.63 -8.28 -9.89
C LEU A 179 -1.78 -7.98 -10.85
N VAL A 180 -2.22 -8.98 -11.61
CA VAL A 180 -3.29 -8.82 -12.62
C VAL A 180 -4.63 -8.50 -11.94
N SER A 181 -4.95 -9.19 -10.85
CA SER A 181 -6.19 -8.97 -10.08
C SER A 181 -6.24 -7.55 -9.52
N GLU A 182 -5.16 -7.12 -8.87
CA GLU A 182 -5.08 -5.77 -8.27
C GLU A 182 -5.15 -4.67 -9.34
N ILE A 183 -4.47 -4.84 -10.48
CA ILE A 183 -4.55 -3.88 -11.59
C ILE A 183 -6.01 -3.79 -12.09
N ARG A 184 -6.70 -4.92 -12.25
CA ARG A 184 -8.11 -4.92 -12.69
C ARG A 184 -8.99 -4.16 -11.71
N GLN A 185 -8.85 -4.42 -10.43
CA GLN A 185 -9.61 -3.73 -9.39
C GLN A 185 -9.31 -2.23 -9.40
N PHE A 186 -8.03 -1.86 -9.45
CA PHE A 186 -7.56 -0.47 -9.50
C PHE A 186 -8.17 0.30 -10.68
N LEU A 187 -8.21 -0.32 -11.86
CA LEU A 187 -8.75 0.33 -13.07
C LEU A 187 -10.28 0.46 -13.07
N THR A 188 -10.99 -0.36 -12.30
CA THR A 188 -12.45 -0.34 -12.22
C THR A 188 -12.96 0.45 -11.01
N SER A 189 -12.10 0.78 -10.05
CA SER A 189 -12.48 1.63 -8.93
C SER A 189 -12.72 3.06 -9.44
N ASP A 190 -13.91 3.58 -9.21
CA ASP A 190 -14.20 5.00 -9.45
C ASP A 190 -13.26 5.84 -8.59
N SER A 191 -12.56 6.77 -9.22
CA SER A 191 -11.50 7.59 -8.61
C SER A 191 -12.04 8.60 -7.58
N GLY A 192 -12.98 8.22 -6.75
CA GLY A 192 -13.59 9.10 -5.74
C GLY A 192 -13.68 8.48 -4.34
N ASN A 193 -13.38 7.22 -4.23
CA ASN A 193 -13.51 6.53 -2.94
C ASN A 193 -12.37 5.53 -2.80
N ASN A 194 -11.23 5.99 -2.31
CA ASN A 194 -10.14 5.08 -1.96
C ASN A 194 -10.32 4.73 -0.49
N PRO A 195 -10.85 3.54 -0.17
CA PRO A 195 -10.96 3.16 1.23
C PRO A 195 -9.59 2.70 1.73
N ALA A 196 -8.84 3.62 2.29
CA ALA A 196 -7.53 3.34 2.88
C ALA A 196 -7.58 2.15 3.85
N HIS A 197 -8.73 1.96 4.49
CA HIS A 197 -8.97 0.81 5.38
C HIS A 197 -8.92 -0.54 4.66
N GLU A 198 -9.48 -0.62 3.43
CA GLU A 198 -9.49 -1.87 2.66
C GLU A 198 -8.08 -2.21 2.18
N ASP A 199 -7.32 -1.20 1.76
CA ASP A 199 -5.92 -1.36 1.35
C ASP A 199 -5.04 -1.81 2.51
N ILE A 200 -5.23 -1.21 3.70
CA ILE A 200 -4.52 -1.62 4.91
C ILE A 200 -4.93 -3.05 5.31
N ALA A 201 -6.22 -3.36 5.28
CA ALA A 201 -6.71 -4.70 5.63
C ALA A 201 -6.15 -5.76 4.67
N ALA A 202 -6.14 -5.48 3.37
CA ALA A 202 -5.58 -6.39 2.36
C ALA A 202 -4.06 -6.58 2.56
N ALA A 203 -3.34 -5.51 2.84
CA ALA A 203 -1.90 -5.57 3.12
C ALA A 203 -1.60 -6.36 4.40
N VAL A 204 -2.43 -6.19 5.42
CA VAL A 204 -2.29 -6.91 6.71
C VAL A 204 -2.62 -8.40 6.52
N GLU A 205 -3.63 -8.72 5.72
CA GLU A 205 -3.98 -10.10 5.39
C GLU A 205 -2.81 -10.83 4.70
N LEU A 206 -2.11 -10.11 3.82
CA LEU A 206 -0.93 -10.65 3.12
C LEU A 206 0.29 -10.77 4.04
N GLU A 207 0.55 -9.76 4.85
CA GLU A 207 1.75 -9.69 5.71
C GLU A 207 1.61 -10.53 6.99
N ARG A 208 0.38 -10.77 7.43
CA ARG A 208 0.05 -11.48 8.68
C ARG A 208 0.95 -11.01 9.84
N PRO A 209 0.87 -9.73 10.22
CA PRO A 209 1.70 -9.22 11.30
C PRO A 209 1.47 -9.98 12.59
N ASP A 210 2.49 -10.06 13.42
CA ASP A 210 2.43 -10.78 14.69
C ASP A 210 1.56 -10.00 15.69
N LEU A 211 0.32 -10.42 15.90
CA LEU A 211 -0.61 -9.82 16.84
C LEU A 211 -0.50 -10.39 18.27
N ARG A 212 0.45 -11.30 18.53
CA ARG A 212 0.59 -11.93 19.86
C ARG A 212 0.76 -10.91 20.98
N GLN A 213 1.41 -9.77 20.70
CA GLN A 213 1.60 -8.68 21.66
C GLN A 213 0.30 -7.96 22.00
N ALA A 214 -0.67 -7.99 21.10
CA ALA A 214 -1.98 -7.33 21.25
C ALA A 214 -3.11 -8.33 21.49
N THR A 215 -2.80 -9.62 21.68
CA THR A 215 -3.79 -10.66 21.93
C THR A 215 -4.04 -10.82 23.43
N ALA A 216 -5.30 -10.86 23.82
CA ALA A 216 -5.71 -11.10 25.19
C ALA A 216 -5.44 -12.57 25.60
N PRO A 217 -5.39 -12.87 26.91
CA PRO A 217 -5.15 -14.25 27.37
C PRO A 217 -6.17 -15.29 26.88
N ASP A 218 -7.37 -14.85 26.51
CA ASP A 218 -8.42 -15.70 25.96
C ASP A 218 -8.32 -15.90 24.44
N GLY A 219 -7.29 -15.35 23.80
CA GLY A 219 -7.06 -15.47 22.37
C GLY A 219 -7.74 -14.39 21.53
N THR A 220 -8.45 -13.44 22.13
CA THR A 220 -9.11 -12.36 21.37
C THR A 220 -8.18 -11.18 21.13
N VAL A 221 -8.46 -10.43 20.05
CA VAL A 221 -7.80 -9.17 19.74
C VAL A 221 -8.85 -8.16 19.28
N THR A 222 -8.68 -6.91 19.64
CA THR A 222 -9.53 -5.81 19.18
C THR A 222 -8.74 -5.01 18.14
N ILE A 223 -9.33 -4.82 16.98
CA ILE A 223 -8.76 -4.05 15.87
C ILE A 223 -9.52 -2.73 15.74
N LEU A 224 -8.77 -1.63 15.64
CA LEU A 224 -9.29 -0.31 15.35
C LEU A 224 -8.65 0.18 14.04
N PHE A 225 -9.49 0.52 13.09
CA PHE A 225 -9.07 1.25 11.89
C PHE A 225 -9.43 2.72 12.03
N SER A 226 -8.54 3.60 11.58
CA SER A 226 -8.82 5.04 11.48
C SER A 226 -8.34 5.58 10.14
N ASP A 227 -8.97 6.65 9.66
CA ASP A 227 -8.70 7.23 8.34
C ASP A 227 -9.22 8.67 8.26
N ILE A 228 -8.49 9.54 7.56
CA ILE A 228 -8.92 10.94 7.35
C ILE A 228 -9.99 10.98 6.24
N GLU A 229 -11.16 11.53 6.55
CA GLU A 229 -12.23 11.72 5.59
C GLU A 229 -11.79 12.72 4.51
N ASP A 230 -11.97 12.35 3.24
CA ASP A 230 -11.69 13.20 2.07
C ASP A 230 -10.24 13.73 2.05
N SER A 231 -9.27 12.89 2.43
CA SER A 231 -7.85 13.28 2.47
C SER A 231 -7.32 13.76 1.12
N THR A 232 -7.78 13.14 0.03
CA THR A 232 -7.43 13.55 -1.34
C THR A 232 -7.95 14.95 -1.64
N GLY A 233 -9.23 15.20 -1.38
CA GLY A 233 -9.84 16.53 -1.56
C GLY A 233 -9.18 17.58 -0.65
N MET A 234 -8.84 17.19 0.58
CA MET A 234 -8.11 18.05 1.51
C MET A 234 -6.73 18.41 0.94
N THR A 235 -6.02 17.44 0.36
CA THR A 235 -4.72 17.71 -0.29
C THR A 235 -4.86 18.72 -1.44
N GLU A 236 -5.90 18.58 -2.25
CA GLU A 236 -6.18 19.52 -3.34
C GLU A 236 -6.44 20.95 -2.85
N ARG A 237 -7.16 21.09 -1.71
CA ARG A 237 -7.50 22.41 -1.14
C ARG A 237 -6.34 23.05 -0.41
N LEU A 238 -5.57 22.27 0.36
CA LEU A 238 -4.48 22.78 1.22
C LEU A 238 -3.13 22.87 0.51
N GLY A 239 -2.92 22.03 -0.50
CA GLY A 239 -1.61 21.82 -1.12
C GLY A 239 -0.71 20.91 -0.29
N ASP A 240 0.26 20.29 -0.95
CA ASP A 240 1.10 19.23 -0.39
C ASP A 240 1.78 19.60 0.92
N ARG A 241 2.33 20.81 0.99
CA ARG A 241 3.08 21.27 2.18
C ARG A 241 2.19 21.32 3.42
N ARG A 242 1.02 21.93 3.29
CA ARG A 242 0.08 22.07 4.42
C ARG A 242 -0.52 20.71 4.78
N MET A 243 -0.81 19.87 3.77
CA MET A 243 -1.29 18.50 4.02
C MET A 243 -0.26 17.66 4.79
N GLN A 244 1.03 17.82 4.50
CA GLN A 244 2.09 17.13 5.27
C GLN A 244 2.10 17.56 6.75
N GLU A 245 1.84 18.82 7.02
CA GLU A 245 1.73 19.33 8.41
C GLU A 245 0.52 18.71 9.12
N VAL A 246 -0.62 18.63 8.43
CA VAL A 246 -1.85 17.99 8.92
C VAL A 246 -1.61 16.51 9.20
N LEU A 247 -0.98 15.78 8.26
CA LEU A 247 -0.68 14.36 8.43
C LEU A 247 0.26 14.10 9.63
N ARG A 248 1.27 14.96 9.82
CA ARG A 248 2.15 14.83 10.99
C ARG A 248 1.36 14.99 12.29
N LEU A 249 0.56 16.04 12.36
CA LEU A 249 -0.27 16.29 13.53
C LEU A 249 -1.22 15.12 13.80
N HIS A 250 -1.92 14.67 12.77
CA HIS A 250 -2.80 13.48 12.85
C HIS A 250 -2.04 12.27 13.42
N ASN A 251 -0.89 11.99 12.85
CA ASN A 251 -0.08 10.82 13.25
C ASN A 251 0.43 10.97 14.69
N ASP A 252 0.80 12.18 15.11
CA ASP A 252 1.23 12.46 16.48
C ASP A 252 0.09 12.24 17.47
N ILE A 253 -1.11 12.74 17.16
CA ILE A 253 -2.32 12.54 17.99
C ILE A 253 -2.62 11.04 18.14
N VAL A 254 -2.65 10.30 17.00
CA VAL A 254 -2.95 8.86 17.02
C VAL A 254 -1.93 8.10 17.88
N ARG A 255 -0.65 8.34 17.68
CA ARG A 255 0.43 7.62 18.40
C ARG A 255 0.48 7.97 19.88
N GLU A 256 0.22 9.22 20.25
CA GLU A 256 0.16 9.64 21.65
C GLU A 256 -0.95 8.88 22.41
N HIS A 257 -2.15 8.86 21.86
CA HIS A 257 -3.29 8.18 22.50
C HIS A 257 -3.15 6.65 22.45
N LEU A 258 -2.57 6.11 21.38
CA LEU A 258 -2.25 4.69 21.29
C LEU A 258 -1.30 4.25 22.41
N ALA A 259 -0.21 5.00 22.62
CA ALA A 259 0.78 4.72 23.65
C ALA A 259 0.15 4.81 25.06
N ALA A 260 -0.66 5.84 25.29
CA ALA A 260 -1.37 6.04 26.57
C ALA A 260 -2.36 4.90 26.87
N SER A 261 -2.94 4.30 25.84
CA SER A 261 -3.95 3.23 25.96
C SER A 261 -3.32 1.82 25.94
N GLY A 262 -2.01 1.71 25.77
CA GLY A 262 -1.31 0.43 25.71
C GLY A 262 -1.69 -0.40 24.49
N GLY A 263 -1.98 0.25 23.39
CA GLY A 263 -2.25 -0.38 22.10
C GLY A 263 -0.98 -0.58 21.27
N PHE A 264 -1.12 -1.27 20.16
CA PHE A 264 -0.03 -1.62 19.25
C PHE A 264 -0.35 -1.11 17.84
N GLU A 265 0.59 -0.37 17.23
CA GLU A 265 0.49 0.04 15.82
C GLU A 265 0.85 -1.15 14.95
N VAL A 266 -0.17 -1.74 14.31
CA VAL A 266 0.02 -2.88 13.39
C VAL A 266 0.55 -2.36 12.06
N LYS A 267 -0.09 -1.29 11.55
CA LYS A 267 0.29 -0.72 10.26
C LYS A 267 -0.23 0.72 10.17
N SER A 268 0.53 1.57 9.48
CA SER A 268 0.03 2.88 9.04
C SER A 268 0.33 3.05 7.56
N MET A 269 -0.60 3.59 6.81
CA MET A 269 -0.45 3.87 5.37
C MET A 269 -1.11 5.22 5.07
N GLY A 270 -0.27 6.16 4.63
CA GLY A 270 -0.76 7.50 4.30
C GLY A 270 -1.45 8.19 5.49
N ASP A 271 -2.76 8.30 5.41
CA ASP A 271 -3.64 8.95 6.38
C ASP A 271 -4.40 7.94 7.26
N GLY A 272 -4.15 6.63 7.09
CA GLY A 272 -4.85 5.56 7.79
C GLY A 272 -3.98 4.76 8.75
N PHE A 273 -4.58 4.24 9.81
CA PHE A 273 -3.95 3.36 10.80
C PHE A 273 -4.75 2.09 11.01
N MET A 274 -4.03 0.99 11.21
CA MET A 274 -4.56 -0.22 11.84
C MET A 274 -3.88 -0.37 13.18
N LEU A 275 -4.68 -0.37 14.24
CA LEU A 275 -4.22 -0.48 15.63
C LEU A 275 -4.81 -1.74 16.24
N ALA A 276 -4.08 -2.38 17.15
CA ALA A 276 -4.54 -3.60 17.84
C ALA A 276 -4.41 -3.46 19.35
N PHE A 277 -5.36 -4.07 20.06
CA PHE A 277 -5.46 -4.00 21.53
C PHE A 277 -5.84 -5.36 22.09
N SER A 278 -5.27 -5.68 23.25
CA SER A 278 -5.68 -6.85 24.05
C SER A 278 -6.93 -6.58 24.91
N SER A 279 -7.49 -5.38 24.84
CA SER A 279 -8.67 -4.98 25.64
C SER A 279 -9.58 -4.11 24.81
N ALA A 280 -10.80 -4.54 24.66
CA ALA A 280 -11.86 -3.77 24.00
C ALA A 280 -12.08 -2.40 24.69
N UNK A 281 -11.93 -2.09 25.85
CA UNK A 281 -12.04 -1.05 26.46
C UNK A 281 -11.16 -0.09 26.23
N ARG A 282 -9.87 -0.58 26.24
CA ARG A 282 -8.78 0.32 25.93
C ARG A 282 -8.83 0.81 24.49
N ALA A 283 -9.25 -0.04 23.59
CA ALA A 283 -9.45 0.35 22.18
C ALA A 283 -10.49 1.47 22.07
N LEU A 284 -11.61 1.32 22.78
CA LEU A 284 -12.68 2.30 22.78
C LEU A 284 -12.23 3.63 23.41
N GLN A 285 -11.54 3.56 24.55
CA GLN A 285 -10.98 4.75 25.21
C GLN A 285 -9.99 5.47 24.29
N CYS A 286 -9.13 4.73 23.59
CA CYS A 286 -8.20 5.28 22.61
C CYS A 286 -8.95 6.02 21.50
N ALA A 287 -9.96 5.41 20.92
CA ALA A 287 -10.78 6.02 19.85
C ALA A 287 -11.46 7.30 20.33
N VAL A 288 -12.06 7.27 21.49
CA VAL A 288 -12.70 8.46 22.10
C VAL A 288 -11.68 9.55 22.38
N UNK A 289 -10.44 9.29 22.80
CA UNK A 289 -9.48 10.10 23.00
C UNK A 289 -8.99 10.63 21.84
N UNK A 290 -8.85 10.02 20.64
CA UNK A 290 -8.46 10.41 19.54
C UNK A 290 -9.29 11.40 19.03
N GLN A 291 -10.74 11.13 18.99
CA GLN A 291 -11.74 12.08 18.47
C GLN A 291 -11.83 13.37 19.28
N THR A 292 -11.71 13.28 20.60
CA THR A 292 -11.73 14.47 21.46
C THR A 292 -10.55 15.40 21.14
N ALA A 293 -9.37 14.87 20.96
CA ALA A 293 -8.17 15.67 20.62
C ALA A 293 -8.32 16.33 19.23
N LEU A 294 -8.87 15.59 18.28
CA LEU A 294 -9.14 16.10 16.93
C LEU A 294 -10.21 17.22 16.96
N ALA A 295 -11.24 17.04 17.77
CA ALA A 295 -12.29 18.06 17.96
C ALA A 295 -11.68 19.35 18.56
N ALA A 296 -10.85 19.21 19.60
CA ALA A 296 -10.15 20.36 20.20
C ALA A 296 -9.24 21.09 19.20
N TYR A 297 -8.50 20.33 18.40
CA TYR A 297 -7.69 20.92 17.32
C TYR A 297 -8.57 21.68 16.32
N ASN A 298 -9.69 21.09 15.91
CA ASN A 298 -10.59 21.70 14.94
C ASN A 298 -11.23 23.00 15.44
N GLU A 299 -11.44 23.16 16.76
CA GLU A 299 -11.95 24.41 17.35
C GLU A 299 -10.97 25.59 17.15
N GLU A 300 -9.70 25.29 16.96
CA GLU A 300 -8.65 26.33 16.74
C GLU A 300 -8.42 26.62 15.23
N GLN A 301 -9.14 25.92 14.33
CA GLN A 301 -8.96 26.05 12.88
C GLN A 301 -10.13 26.83 12.25
N ASP A 302 -9.84 27.89 11.51
CA ASP A 302 -10.87 28.74 10.87
C ASP A 302 -11.45 28.14 9.58
N ASN A 303 -10.70 27.32 8.85
CA ASN A 303 -11.04 27.03 7.45
C ASN A 303 -11.06 25.55 7.03
N GLU A 304 -10.38 24.67 7.73
CA GLU A 304 -10.32 23.25 7.33
C GLU A 304 -10.30 22.35 8.55
N GLN A 305 -11.30 21.52 8.66
CA GLN A 305 -11.42 20.59 9.80
C GLN A 305 -10.81 19.24 9.46
N LEU A 306 -10.00 18.70 10.36
CA LEU A 306 -9.43 17.37 10.27
C LEU A 306 -10.44 16.38 10.85
N ARG A 307 -11.17 15.69 9.99
CA ARG A 307 -12.21 14.74 10.37
C ARG A 307 -11.72 13.32 10.10
N VAL A 308 -11.67 12.52 11.18
CA VAL A 308 -11.19 11.13 11.13
C VAL A 308 -12.36 10.18 11.41
N ARG A 309 -12.56 9.21 10.55
CA ARG A 309 -13.53 8.13 10.74
C ARG A 309 -12.84 6.93 11.37
N MET A 310 -13.55 6.22 12.24
CA MET A 310 -12.99 5.07 12.96
C MET A 310 -13.96 3.90 13.00
N GLY A 311 -13.41 2.67 12.89
CA GLY A 311 -14.18 1.45 13.03
C GLY A 311 -13.49 0.46 13.95
N ILE A 312 -14.26 -0.18 14.85
CA ILE A 312 -13.70 -1.10 15.83
C ILE A 312 -14.45 -2.45 15.81
N HIS A 313 -13.65 -3.51 15.85
CA HIS A 313 -14.19 -4.87 15.98
C HIS A 313 -13.27 -5.72 16.86
N THR A 314 -13.86 -6.68 17.58
CA THR A 314 -13.11 -7.68 18.35
C THR A 314 -13.38 -9.07 17.78
N GLY A 315 -12.35 -9.89 17.68
CA GLY A 315 -12.46 -11.26 17.22
C GLY A 315 -11.31 -12.12 17.71
N GLU A 316 -11.36 -13.40 17.39
CA GLU A 316 -10.28 -14.34 17.73
C GLU A 316 -9.06 -14.15 16.82
N ALA A 317 -7.88 -14.00 17.45
CA ALA A 317 -6.61 -13.83 16.73
C ALA A 317 -5.91 -15.17 16.46
N LEU A 318 -6.22 -16.19 17.25
CA LEU A 318 -5.52 -17.48 17.24
C LEU A 318 -6.49 -18.61 16.96
N SER A 319 -6.62 -18.98 15.69
CA SER A 319 -7.27 -20.24 15.32
C SER A 319 -6.28 -21.06 14.48
N GLU A 320 -6.27 -22.36 14.69
CA GLU A 320 -5.45 -23.32 13.93
C GLU A 320 -5.83 -23.37 12.44
N SER A 321 -6.94 -22.75 12.07
CA SER A 321 -7.35 -22.62 10.66
C SER A 321 -7.12 -21.18 10.19
N ASP A 322 -6.38 -21.03 9.13
CA ASP A 322 -5.91 -19.77 8.51
C ASP A 322 -7.02 -18.74 8.17
N ASP A 323 -8.28 -19.14 8.30
CA ASP A 323 -9.42 -18.38 7.76
C ASP A 323 -9.97 -17.30 8.72
N PHE A 324 -9.63 -17.35 10.02
CA PHE A 324 -10.20 -16.42 11.02
C PHE A 324 -9.44 -15.10 11.16
N TYR A 325 -8.13 -15.12 10.91
CA TYR A 325 -7.29 -13.92 10.97
C TYR A 325 -7.78 -12.85 9.97
N GLY A 326 -8.02 -13.24 8.74
CA GLY A 326 -8.50 -12.36 7.67
C GLY A 326 -9.87 -11.76 7.97
N LYS A 327 -10.80 -12.58 8.42
CA LYS A 327 -12.17 -12.14 8.72
C LYS A 327 -12.27 -11.08 9.84
N UNK A 328 -11.54 -10.92 10.79
CA UNK A 328 -11.52 -10.07 11.79
C UNK A 328 -11.15 -8.77 11.44
N VAL A 329 -10.01 -8.87 10.61
CA VAL A 329 -9.46 -7.65 10.05
C VAL A 329 -10.41 -7.03 9.01
N ILE A 330 -10.88 -7.84 8.08
CA ILE A 330 -11.84 -7.40 7.04
C ILE A 330 -13.10 -6.79 7.68
N LEU A 331 -13.63 -7.42 8.73
CA LEU A 331 -14.82 -6.90 9.39
C LEU A 331 -14.55 -5.55 10.07
N ALA A 332 -13.43 -5.40 10.74
CA ALA A 332 -13.02 -4.11 11.34
C ALA A 332 -12.87 -3.01 10.26
N ALA A 333 -12.26 -3.35 9.16
CA ALA A 333 -12.13 -2.43 8.02
C ALA A 333 -13.48 -2.02 7.41
N UNK A 334 -14.20 -2.78 7.42
CA UNK A 334 -15.34 -2.59 6.95
C UNK A 334 -16.18 -1.83 7.71
N VAL A 335 -16.27 -2.04 8.94
CA VAL A 335 -16.99 -1.17 9.88
C VAL A 335 -16.48 0.27 9.76
N ALA A 336 -15.16 0.47 9.72
CA ALA A 336 -14.55 1.80 9.55
C ALA A 336 -15.00 2.48 8.25
N GLY A 337 -15.15 1.72 7.18
CA GLY A 337 -15.60 2.23 5.88
C GLY A 337 -17.04 2.79 5.89
N GLN A 338 -17.86 2.37 6.86
CA GLN A 338 -19.23 2.89 7.01
C GLN A 338 -19.28 4.15 7.87
N ALA A 339 -18.22 4.46 8.60
CA ALA A 339 -18.18 5.62 9.50
C ALA A 339 -18.01 6.93 8.70
N GLN A 340 -18.63 7.99 9.19
CA GLN A 340 -18.43 9.37 8.70
C GLN A 340 -17.28 10.03 9.45
N GLY A 341 -16.74 11.11 8.90
CA GLY A 341 -15.67 11.88 9.56
C GLY A 341 -16.12 12.38 10.93
N GLY A 342 -15.33 12.10 11.96
CA GLY A 342 -15.65 12.40 13.34
C GLY A 342 -16.42 11.29 14.06
N GLN A 343 -16.78 10.21 13.35
CA GLN A 343 -17.59 9.12 13.89
C GLN A 343 -16.73 7.91 14.28
N ILE A 344 -17.12 7.25 15.35
CA ILE A 344 -16.61 5.92 15.72
C ILE A 344 -17.79 4.94 15.56
N LEU A 345 -17.61 3.93 14.72
CA LEU A 345 -18.56 2.82 14.57
C LEU A 345 -17.97 1.55 15.18
N VAL A 346 -18.82 0.76 15.82
CA VAL A 346 -18.40 -0.51 16.41
C VAL A 346 -19.31 -1.65 15.94
N SER A 347 -18.77 -2.85 15.85
CA SER A 347 -19.55 -4.05 15.54
C SER A 347 -20.43 -4.46 16.72
N SER A 348 -21.47 -5.24 16.46
CA SER A 348 -22.37 -5.78 17.48
C SER A 348 -21.63 -6.59 18.55
N LEU A 349 -20.66 -7.41 18.16
CA LEU A 349 -19.83 -8.18 19.10
C LEU A 349 -19.03 -7.26 20.02
N PHE A 350 -18.39 -6.23 19.44
CA PHE A 350 -17.62 -5.25 20.21
C PHE A 350 -18.52 -4.53 21.22
N LYS A 351 -19.71 -4.07 20.78
CA LYS A 351 -20.68 -3.42 21.66
C LYS A 351 -21.05 -4.35 22.84
N ALA A 352 -21.40 -5.61 22.55
CA ALA A 352 -21.78 -6.58 23.59
C ALA A 352 -20.66 -6.78 24.63
N LEU A 353 -19.39 -6.74 24.22
CA LEU A 353 -18.24 -6.90 25.13
C LEU A 353 -18.01 -5.65 26.00
N THR A 354 -18.40 -4.47 25.53
CA THR A 354 -18.09 -3.19 26.19
C THR A 354 -19.32 -2.53 26.86
N ASP A 355 -20.51 -3.02 26.59
CA ASP A 355 -21.78 -2.47 27.11
C ASP A 355 -21.83 -2.37 28.65
N SER A 356 -21.14 -3.29 29.33
CA SER A 356 -21.07 -3.33 30.80
C SER A 356 -20.12 -2.29 31.41
N ALA A 357 -19.32 -1.60 30.60
CA ALA A 357 -18.35 -0.60 31.09
C ALA A 357 -19.02 0.68 31.62
N GLY A 358 -20.27 0.95 31.24
CA GLY A 358 -21.14 1.96 31.88
C GLY A 358 -20.88 3.43 31.55
N ASP A 359 -19.69 3.77 31.05
CA ASP A 359 -19.25 5.14 30.84
C ASP A 359 -19.44 5.63 29.41
N ILE A 360 -19.86 4.75 28.51
CA ILE A 360 -19.95 5.03 27.06
C ILE A 360 -21.37 4.68 26.60
N VAL A 361 -21.92 5.59 25.82
CA VAL A 361 -23.27 5.45 25.26
C VAL A 361 -23.14 5.05 23.77
N PHE A 362 -23.87 4.03 23.38
CA PHE A 362 -23.97 3.62 21.97
C PHE A 362 -25.30 4.14 21.41
N GLY A 363 -25.23 4.69 20.19
CA GLY A 363 -26.41 5.16 19.48
C GLY A 363 -27.24 4.03 18.89
N GLU A 364 -28.21 4.38 18.06
CA GLU A 364 -29.13 3.42 17.43
C GLU A 364 -28.41 2.47 16.48
N GLU A 365 -28.89 1.23 16.44
CA GLU A 365 -28.42 0.18 15.56
C GLU A 365 -28.59 0.59 14.09
N GLN A 366 -27.54 0.36 13.30
CA GLN A 366 -27.55 0.56 11.87
C GLN A 366 -27.26 -0.79 11.19
N GLU A 367 -28.18 -1.23 10.32
CA GLU A 367 -27.95 -2.42 9.50
C GLU A 367 -27.23 -2.02 8.22
N VAL A 368 -26.06 -2.58 7.99
CA VAL A 368 -25.20 -2.24 6.84
C VAL A 368 -24.74 -3.50 6.10
N GLU A 369 -24.60 -3.38 4.79
CA GLU A 369 -23.91 -4.39 3.99
C GLU A 369 -22.41 -4.09 4.04
N LEU A 370 -21.63 -5.00 4.58
CA LEU A 370 -20.19 -4.86 4.67
C LEU A 370 -19.53 -5.61 3.50
N LYS A 371 -18.73 -4.90 2.73
CA LYS A 371 -18.06 -5.44 1.56
C LYS A 371 -17.21 -6.67 1.93
N GLY A 372 -17.35 -7.75 1.18
CA GLY A 372 -16.63 -9.01 1.44
C GLY A 372 -17.30 -9.92 2.48
N LEU A 373 -18.44 -9.50 3.05
CA LEU A 373 -19.20 -10.31 3.99
C LEU A 373 -20.64 -10.53 3.51
N THR A 374 -21.16 -11.71 3.73
CA THR A 374 -22.54 -12.04 3.30
C THR A 374 -23.56 -11.60 4.34
N GLY A 375 -24.60 -10.88 3.89
CA GLY A 375 -25.75 -10.49 4.71
C GLY A 375 -25.59 -9.12 5.39
N LEU A 376 -26.64 -8.70 6.08
CA LEU A 376 -26.67 -7.46 6.85
C LEU A 376 -25.91 -7.64 8.16
N ASN A 377 -25.13 -6.63 8.50
CA ASN A 377 -24.35 -6.59 9.74
C ASN A 377 -24.78 -5.39 10.58
N SER A 378 -24.93 -5.60 11.88
CA SER A 378 -25.31 -4.53 12.81
C SER A 378 -24.07 -3.78 13.29
N VAL A 379 -24.08 -2.47 13.13
CA VAL A 379 -23.04 -1.57 13.65
C VAL A 379 -23.70 -0.47 14.51
N TYR A 380 -22.94 0.08 15.44
CA TYR A 380 -23.43 1.05 16.41
C TYR A 380 -22.48 2.25 16.48
N PRO A 381 -22.98 3.48 16.37
CA PRO A 381 -22.15 4.65 16.63
C PRO A 381 -21.86 4.80 18.11
N VAL A 382 -20.66 5.28 18.45
CA VAL A 382 -20.27 5.65 19.83
C VAL A 382 -20.58 7.13 20.00
N GLU A 383 -21.31 7.49 21.10
CA GLU A 383 -21.61 8.88 21.42
C GLU A 383 -20.56 9.48 22.35
N UNK A 384 -19.65 10.15 21.93
CA UNK A 384 -18.76 10.78 22.55
C UNK A 384 -19.39 11.76 23.29
N ARG A 385 -19.44 11.89 24.54
CA ARG A 385 -19.96 12.91 25.46
C ARG A 385 -18.93 13.98 25.78
#